data_95338a16fa95896203d6b3722026d0dc
#
_entry.id   95338a16fa95896203d6b3722026d0dc
#
_cell.length_a   1.000
_cell.length_b   1.000
_cell.length_c   1.000
_cell.angle_alpha   90.00
_cell.angle_beta   90.00
_cell.angle_gamma   90.00
#
_symmetry.space_group_name_H-M   'P 1'
#
loop_
_entity.id
_entity.type
_entity.pdbx_description
1 polymer ?
#
loop_
_entity_poly.entity_id
_entity_poly.type
_entity_poly.pdbx_seq_one_letter_code
_entity_poly.pdbx_strand_id
1 'polypeptide(L)'
;FQYLCDKVNVITDNLVRKGFKLDFVDVGGGLGINYDMPENEPVPNFASVFAIINGNLKVGNREIHFEFGRSIVGECGELITSVLYRKDTATGRRLVIVDASMTELIRPMLYGSYHDIENLTSTSEKKEKYAIVGTACESTDVFNESVTLPKTVRGDILTIKSAGAY
;
A
#
# COMPACT_ATOMS: atom_id res chain seq x y z
N PHE A 1 -15.85 -2.65 -9.23
CA PHE A 1 -16.35 -1.42 -9.88
C PHE A 1 -17.77 -1.58 -10.42
N GLN A 2 -18.17 -2.74 -10.99
CA GLN A 2 -19.54 -2.97 -11.45
C GLN A 2 -20.57 -2.64 -10.36
N TYR A 3 -20.42 -3.24 -9.18
CA TYR A 3 -21.33 -2.99 -8.05
C TYR A 3 -21.37 -1.50 -7.63
N LEU A 4 -20.24 -0.80 -7.71
CA LEU A 4 -20.17 0.65 -7.48
C LEU A 4 -21.07 1.39 -8.47
N CYS A 5 -20.94 1.11 -9.78
CA CYS A 5 -21.77 1.73 -10.81
C CYS A 5 -23.26 1.51 -10.56
N ASP A 6 -23.65 0.28 -10.19
CA ASP A 6 -25.06 -0.05 -9.90
C ASP A 6 -25.59 0.77 -8.73
N LYS A 7 -24.81 0.93 -7.65
CA LYS A 7 -25.22 1.74 -6.49
C LYS A 7 -25.28 3.23 -6.83
N VAL A 8 -24.30 3.74 -7.54
CA VAL A 8 -24.26 5.16 -7.95
C VAL A 8 -25.45 5.47 -8.87
N ASN A 9 -25.77 4.61 -9.82
CA ASN A 9 -26.94 4.78 -10.69
C ASN A 9 -28.24 4.91 -9.88
N VAL A 10 -28.44 4.00 -8.92
CA VAL A 10 -29.65 4.04 -8.06
C VAL A 10 -29.73 5.34 -7.26
N ILE A 11 -28.62 5.79 -6.67
CA ILE A 11 -28.57 7.03 -5.88
C ILE A 11 -28.85 8.24 -6.77
N THR A 12 -28.18 8.32 -7.90
CA THR A 12 -28.32 9.41 -8.88
C THR A 12 -29.75 9.53 -9.39
N ASP A 13 -30.36 8.42 -9.79
CA ASP A 13 -31.76 8.38 -10.24
C ASP A 13 -32.74 8.82 -9.15
N ASN A 14 -32.49 8.44 -7.91
CA ASN A 14 -33.32 8.85 -6.78
C ASN A 14 -33.23 10.37 -6.52
N LEU A 15 -32.02 10.93 -6.57
CA LEU A 15 -31.80 12.37 -6.39
C LEU A 15 -32.47 13.18 -7.50
N VAL A 16 -32.29 12.78 -8.76
CA VAL A 16 -32.92 13.43 -9.91
C VAL A 16 -34.44 13.38 -9.83
N ARG A 17 -35.02 12.23 -9.46
CA ARG A 17 -36.48 12.11 -9.24
C ARG A 17 -37.02 13.02 -8.14
N LYS A 18 -36.17 13.35 -7.15
CA LYS A 18 -36.52 14.30 -6.09
C LYS A 18 -36.31 15.76 -6.48
N GLY A 19 -35.89 16.04 -7.73
CA GLY A 19 -35.73 17.40 -8.25
C GLY A 19 -34.33 17.99 -8.01
N PHE A 20 -33.35 17.21 -7.54
CA PHE A 20 -31.97 17.69 -7.41
C PHE A 20 -31.31 17.79 -8.78
N LYS A 21 -30.65 18.92 -9.05
CA LYS A 21 -29.76 19.09 -10.18
C LYS A 21 -28.37 18.60 -9.78
N LEU A 22 -27.81 17.69 -10.56
CA LEU A 22 -26.47 17.15 -10.36
C LEU A 22 -25.62 17.56 -11.55
N ASP A 23 -24.51 18.25 -11.32
CA ASP A 23 -23.59 18.72 -12.36
C ASP A 23 -22.50 17.66 -12.62
N PHE A 24 -22.09 16.91 -11.61
CA PHE A 24 -21.11 15.83 -11.70
C PHE A 24 -21.47 14.65 -10.81
N VAL A 25 -20.77 13.54 -11.02
CA VAL A 25 -20.80 12.35 -10.16
C VAL A 25 -19.36 11.99 -9.80
N ASP A 26 -19.01 12.04 -8.54
CA ASP A 26 -17.75 11.53 -8.04
C ASP A 26 -17.91 10.07 -7.63
N VAL A 27 -17.10 9.19 -8.22
CA VAL A 27 -17.12 7.75 -7.94
C VAL A 27 -16.04 7.32 -6.94
N GLY A 28 -15.28 8.29 -6.42
CA GLY A 28 -14.19 8.05 -5.48
C GLY A 28 -12.98 7.37 -6.14
N GLY A 29 -12.24 6.65 -5.34
CA GLY A 29 -11.05 5.91 -5.76
C GLY A 29 -11.23 4.40 -5.69
N GLY A 30 -10.34 3.74 -4.90
CA GLY A 30 -10.43 2.32 -4.58
C GLY A 30 -9.66 1.37 -5.49
N LEU A 31 -9.01 1.86 -6.55
CA LEU A 31 -8.07 1.05 -7.31
C LEU A 31 -6.81 0.82 -6.46
N GLY A 32 -6.43 -0.45 -6.31
CA GLY A 32 -5.26 -0.88 -5.55
C GLY A 32 -3.96 -0.86 -6.35
N ILE A 33 -2.89 -1.27 -5.68
CA ILE A 33 -1.58 -1.57 -6.25
C ILE A 33 -1.16 -2.98 -5.86
N ASN A 34 -0.16 -3.54 -6.52
CA ASN A 34 0.40 -4.84 -6.18
C ASN A 34 1.52 -4.68 -5.15
N TYR A 35 1.21 -4.86 -3.87
CA TYR A 35 2.20 -4.78 -2.81
C TYR A 35 3.15 -5.98 -2.75
N ASP A 36 2.70 -7.15 -3.24
CA ASP A 36 3.49 -8.40 -3.14
C ASP A 36 4.60 -8.45 -4.19
N MET A 37 4.34 -7.91 -5.37
CA MET A 37 5.28 -7.89 -6.51
C MET A 37 5.14 -6.57 -7.28
N PRO A 38 5.55 -5.44 -6.69
CA PRO A 38 5.37 -4.12 -7.29
C PRO A 38 6.07 -3.98 -8.67
N GLU A 39 7.19 -4.67 -8.86
CA GLU A 39 7.95 -4.65 -10.12
C GLU A 39 7.17 -5.26 -11.31
N ASN A 40 6.24 -6.20 -11.05
CA ASN A 40 5.50 -6.90 -12.10
C ASN A 40 4.32 -6.08 -12.62
N GLU A 41 3.79 -5.18 -11.84
CA GLU A 41 2.64 -4.35 -12.21
C GLU A 41 2.80 -2.93 -11.61
N PRO A 42 3.82 -2.19 -12.06
CA PRO A 42 4.17 -0.88 -11.49
C PRO A 42 3.09 0.19 -11.76
N VAL A 43 2.23 -0.05 -12.77
CA VAL A 43 1.10 0.82 -13.08
C VAL A 43 -0.19 0.01 -13.05
N PRO A 44 -1.13 0.31 -12.17
CA PRO A 44 -2.42 -0.36 -12.12
C PRO A 44 -3.20 -0.27 -13.44
N ASN A 45 -4.01 -1.26 -13.72
CA ASN A 45 -4.78 -1.33 -14.97
C ASN A 45 -5.98 -0.38 -14.95
N PHE A 46 -5.72 0.91 -15.14
CA PHE A 46 -6.74 1.96 -15.25
C PHE A 46 -7.69 1.72 -16.43
N ALA A 47 -7.19 1.20 -17.55
CA ALA A 47 -7.99 0.96 -18.74
C ALA A 47 -9.16 0.02 -18.45
N SER A 48 -8.93 -1.07 -17.72
CA SER A 48 -10.00 -2.01 -17.33
C SER A 48 -11.03 -1.34 -16.40
N VAL A 49 -10.60 -0.50 -15.48
CA VAL A 49 -11.50 0.22 -14.57
C VAL A 49 -12.38 1.20 -15.35
N PHE A 50 -11.77 2.00 -16.21
CA PHE A 50 -12.52 2.95 -17.04
C PHE A 50 -13.47 2.25 -18.03
N ALA A 51 -13.09 1.10 -18.59
CA ALA A 51 -13.99 0.32 -19.45
C ALA A 51 -15.24 -0.15 -18.68
N ILE A 52 -15.07 -0.61 -17.42
CA ILE A 52 -16.21 -1.00 -16.57
C ILE A 52 -17.09 0.21 -16.27
N ILE A 53 -16.51 1.33 -15.88
CA ILE A 53 -17.25 2.54 -15.52
C ILE A 53 -18.01 3.09 -16.73
N ASN A 54 -17.35 3.26 -17.86
CA ASN A 54 -17.97 3.75 -19.10
C ASN A 54 -19.09 2.84 -19.61
N GLY A 55 -18.98 1.53 -19.41
CA GLY A 55 -19.99 0.57 -19.83
C GLY A 55 -21.21 0.49 -18.91
N ASN A 56 -21.10 0.91 -17.64
CA ASN A 56 -22.12 0.63 -16.62
C ASN A 56 -22.65 1.86 -15.89
N LEU A 57 -21.91 2.97 -15.86
CA LEU A 57 -22.32 4.19 -15.15
C LEU A 57 -23.23 5.06 -16.07
N LYS A 58 -24.44 5.37 -15.59
CA LYS A 58 -25.46 6.12 -16.35
C LYS A 58 -25.48 7.59 -15.89
N VAL A 59 -24.52 8.37 -16.32
CA VAL A 59 -24.38 9.77 -15.88
C VAL A 59 -25.06 10.79 -16.81
N GLY A 60 -25.47 10.41 -18.02
CA GLY A 60 -25.97 11.36 -19.02
C GLY A 60 -24.88 12.36 -19.43
N ASN A 61 -25.18 13.65 -19.33
CA ASN A 61 -24.25 14.73 -19.68
C ASN A 61 -23.44 15.23 -18.45
N ARG A 62 -23.44 14.52 -17.33
CA ARG A 62 -22.69 14.89 -16.13
C ARG A 62 -21.22 14.51 -16.27
N GLU A 63 -20.38 15.29 -15.64
CA GLU A 63 -18.96 14.93 -15.50
C GLU A 63 -18.79 13.75 -14.53
N ILE A 64 -17.79 12.91 -14.76
CA ILE A 64 -17.38 11.84 -13.85
C ILE A 64 -16.07 12.25 -13.21
N HIS A 65 -16.06 12.34 -11.88
CA HIS A 65 -14.87 12.64 -11.11
C HIS A 65 -14.34 11.38 -10.42
N PHE A 66 -13.03 11.33 -10.19
CA PHE A 66 -12.31 10.22 -9.56
C PHE A 66 -11.34 10.74 -8.50
N GLU A 67 -11.19 9.97 -7.44
CA GLU A 67 -10.25 10.26 -6.34
C GLU A 67 -9.21 9.12 -6.22
N PHE A 68 -8.56 8.77 -7.31
CA PHE A 68 -7.50 7.77 -7.29
C PHE A 68 -6.27 8.30 -6.57
N GLY A 69 -6.07 7.91 -5.31
CA GLY A 69 -4.89 8.26 -4.52
C GLY A 69 -3.82 7.16 -4.60
N ARG A 70 -4.04 6.05 -3.93
CA ARG A 70 -3.06 4.96 -3.80
C ARG A 70 -2.54 4.43 -5.14
N SER A 71 -3.42 4.22 -6.11
CA SER A 71 -3.04 3.72 -7.43
C SER A 71 -2.16 4.68 -8.24
N ILE A 72 -2.09 5.96 -7.86
CA ILE A 72 -1.22 6.94 -8.51
C ILE A 72 0.12 7.07 -7.78
N VAL A 73 0.10 7.15 -6.44
CA VAL A 73 1.29 7.51 -5.67
C VAL A 73 1.88 6.35 -4.85
N GLY A 74 1.16 5.23 -4.70
CA GLY A 74 1.59 4.14 -3.83
C GLY A 74 2.96 3.58 -4.20
N GLU A 75 3.22 3.36 -5.49
CA GLU A 75 4.50 2.88 -6.02
C GLU A 75 5.57 3.97 -6.17
N CYS A 76 5.20 5.25 -5.98
CA CYS A 76 6.11 6.38 -6.20
C CYS A 76 7.01 6.66 -5.00
N GLY A 77 6.85 5.98 -3.88
CA GLY A 77 7.60 6.24 -2.66
C GLY A 77 8.05 4.98 -1.96
N GLU A 78 9.21 5.09 -1.32
CA GLU A 78 9.82 4.06 -0.48
C GLU A 78 10.17 4.67 0.89
N LEU A 79 10.06 3.87 1.95
CA LEU A 79 10.55 4.23 3.27
C LEU A 79 11.98 3.70 3.42
N ILE A 80 12.94 4.61 3.50
CA ILE A 80 14.36 4.29 3.75
C ILE A 80 14.61 4.35 5.25
N THR A 81 15.24 3.31 5.79
CA THR A 81 15.50 3.18 7.23
C THR A 81 16.83 2.50 7.51
N SER A 82 17.44 2.85 8.65
CA SER A 82 18.73 2.32 9.06
C SER A 82 18.56 1.22 10.12
N VAL A 83 19.38 0.21 10.04
CA VAL A 83 19.43 -0.86 11.04
C VAL A 83 20.17 -0.36 12.30
N LEU A 84 19.46 -0.22 13.40
CA LEU A 84 20.00 0.17 14.70
C LEU A 84 20.63 -1.01 15.42
N TYR A 85 19.91 -2.15 15.45
CA TYR A 85 20.37 -3.36 16.14
C TYR A 85 19.90 -4.61 15.42
N ARG A 86 20.65 -5.68 15.64
CA ARG A 86 20.21 -7.06 15.38
C ARG A 86 20.17 -7.84 16.68
N LYS A 87 19.12 -8.61 16.90
CA LYS A 87 18.96 -9.44 18.09
C LYS A 87 18.50 -10.85 17.69
N ASP A 88 19.22 -11.87 18.14
CA ASP A 88 18.79 -13.25 18.05
C ASP A 88 18.09 -13.62 19.37
N THR A 89 16.83 -14.09 19.29
CA THR A 89 16.04 -14.46 20.47
C THR A 89 16.36 -15.91 20.90
N ALA A 90 16.04 -16.24 22.15
CA ALA A 90 16.18 -17.62 22.65
C ALA A 90 15.34 -18.65 21.87
N THR A 91 14.27 -18.20 21.19
CA THR A 91 13.41 -19.04 20.33
C THR A 91 13.95 -19.18 18.90
N GLY A 92 15.13 -18.64 18.60
CA GLY A 92 15.75 -18.68 17.27
C GLY A 92 15.21 -17.67 16.28
N ARG A 93 14.32 -16.76 16.69
CA ARG A 93 13.85 -15.64 15.85
C ARG A 93 14.92 -14.57 15.78
N ARG A 94 15.21 -14.09 14.57
CA ARG A 94 16.14 -12.97 14.35
C ARG A 94 15.36 -11.68 14.14
N LEU A 95 15.64 -10.69 14.99
CA LEU A 95 15.05 -9.36 14.91
C LEU A 95 16.07 -8.40 14.30
N VAL A 96 15.63 -7.59 13.38
CA VAL A 96 16.32 -6.40 12.88
C VAL A 96 15.50 -5.20 13.32
N ILE A 97 16.05 -4.39 14.21
CA ILE A 97 15.44 -3.18 14.75
C ILE A 97 15.91 -2.02 13.88
N VAL A 98 14.96 -1.30 13.28
CA VAL A 98 15.22 -0.15 12.41
C VAL A 98 14.82 1.16 13.08
N ASP A 99 15.32 2.32 12.60
CA ASP A 99 15.03 3.64 13.14
C ASP A 99 13.65 4.19 12.73
N ALA A 100 12.99 3.58 11.73
CA ALA A 100 11.59 3.83 11.44
C ALA A 100 10.66 3.08 12.42
N SER A 101 9.43 3.52 12.53
CA SER A 101 8.40 2.88 13.33
C SER A 101 7.01 2.97 12.65
N MET A 102 5.99 2.47 13.31
CA MET A 102 4.60 2.56 12.85
C MET A 102 4.11 4.00 12.63
N THR A 103 4.80 4.99 13.15
CA THR A 103 4.47 6.41 12.96
C THR A 103 4.80 6.90 11.55
N GLU A 104 5.78 6.30 10.88
CA GLU A 104 6.17 6.61 9.51
C GLU A 104 5.39 5.78 8.48
N LEU A 105 5.08 4.51 8.81
CA LEU A 105 4.33 3.61 7.92
C LEU A 105 3.44 2.67 8.74
N ILE A 106 2.18 3.06 8.95
CA ILE A 106 1.24 2.34 9.82
C ILE A 106 0.62 1.09 9.19
N ARG A 107 0.61 0.98 7.87
CA ARG A 107 -0.17 -0.04 7.16
C ARG A 107 0.13 -1.49 7.53
N PRO A 108 1.39 -1.93 7.72
CA PRO A 108 1.68 -3.30 8.15
C PRO A 108 1.02 -3.63 9.49
N MET A 109 1.08 -2.71 10.45
CA MET A 109 0.57 -2.90 11.80
C MET A 109 -0.96 -2.85 11.88
N LEU A 110 -1.57 -1.92 11.13
CA LEU A 110 -3.02 -1.65 11.19
C LEU A 110 -3.83 -2.62 10.34
N TYR A 111 -3.31 -2.99 9.17
CA TYR A 111 -4.04 -3.77 8.16
C TYR A 111 -3.40 -5.12 7.84
N GLY A 112 -2.26 -5.45 8.44
CA GLY A 112 -1.47 -6.61 8.04
C GLY A 112 -0.97 -6.53 6.59
N SER A 113 -0.80 -5.29 6.08
CA SER A 113 -0.40 -5.09 4.68
C SER A 113 1.03 -5.53 4.48
N TYR A 114 1.26 -6.33 3.44
CA TYR A 114 2.59 -6.64 2.98
C TYR A 114 3.22 -5.42 2.31
N HIS A 115 4.51 -5.23 2.54
CA HIS A 115 5.39 -4.35 1.81
C HIS A 115 6.70 -5.10 1.58
N ASP A 116 7.20 -5.08 0.36
CA ASP A 116 8.49 -5.69 0.05
C ASP A 116 9.63 -4.91 0.71
N ILE A 117 10.63 -5.64 1.22
CA ILE A 117 11.76 -5.05 1.96
C ILE A 117 13.04 -5.57 1.36
N GLU A 118 13.97 -4.67 1.07
CA GLU A 118 15.29 -4.99 0.56
C GLU A 118 16.39 -4.36 1.44
N ASN A 119 17.54 -5.02 1.49
CA ASN A 119 18.75 -4.44 2.07
C ASN A 119 19.59 -3.83 0.97
N LEU A 120 19.74 -2.50 0.98
CA LEU A 120 20.41 -1.75 -0.08
C LEU A 120 21.94 -1.75 0.05
N THR A 121 22.48 -2.08 1.22
CA THR A 121 23.91 -1.92 1.52
C THR A 121 24.66 -3.23 1.73
N SER A 122 23.95 -4.30 2.12
CA SER A 122 24.60 -5.58 2.35
C SER A 122 25.02 -6.24 1.04
N THR A 123 26.30 -6.59 0.95
CA THR A 123 26.90 -7.35 -0.17
C THR A 123 26.99 -8.85 0.12
N SER A 124 26.40 -9.33 1.22
CA SER A 124 26.49 -10.73 1.62
C SER A 124 25.67 -11.63 0.69
N GLU A 125 26.28 -12.69 0.17
CA GLU A 125 25.57 -13.73 -0.56
C GLU A 125 24.71 -14.62 0.35
N LYS A 126 25.06 -14.68 1.64
CA LYS A 126 24.32 -15.46 2.63
C LYS A 126 23.01 -14.75 2.93
N LYS A 127 21.88 -15.42 2.68
CA LYS A 127 20.55 -14.95 3.04
C LYS A 127 20.10 -15.55 4.37
N GLU A 128 19.41 -14.76 5.15
CA GLU A 128 18.84 -15.14 6.46
C GLU A 128 17.42 -14.59 6.58
N LYS A 129 16.58 -15.24 7.38
CA LYS A 129 15.23 -14.76 7.69
C LYS A 129 15.26 -13.85 8.90
N TYR A 130 14.53 -12.72 8.79
CA TYR A 130 14.41 -11.70 9.82
C TYR A 130 12.97 -11.26 10.02
N ALA A 131 12.63 -10.88 11.25
CA ALA A 131 11.53 -9.96 11.51
C ALA A 131 12.09 -8.55 11.55
N ILE A 132 11.47 -7.63 10.81
CA ILE A 132 11.83 -6.22 10.79
C ILE A 132 10.87 -5.47 11.70
N VAL A 133 11.42 -4.85 12.74
CA VAL A 133 10.65 -4.20 13.81
C VAL A 133 11.11 -2.76 14.01
N GLY A 134 10.17 -1.89 14.38
CA GLY A 134 10.46 -0.51 14.68
C GLY A 134 10.95 -0.28 16.10
N THR A 135 10.96 1.00 16.51
CA THR A 135 11.45 1.47 17.82
C THR A 135 10.35 1.84 18.81
N ALA A 136 9.08 1.79 18.40
CA ALA A 136 7.99 2.12 19.30
C ALA A 136 7.88 1.08 20.44
N CYS A 137 7.47 1.53 21.63
CA CYS A 137 7.19 0.67 22.78
C CYS A 137 5.80 -0.01 22.60
N GLU A 138 5.63 -0.67 21.46
CA GLU A 138 4.38 -1.33 21.04
C GLU A 138 4.73 -2.64 20.33
N SER A 139 4.15 -3.75 20.80
CA SER A 139 4.47 -5.10 20.27
C SER A 139 4.05 -5.30 18.82
N THR A 140 3.13 -4.49 18.32
CA THR A 140 2.67 -4.51 16.93
C THR A 140 3.54 -3.69 15.99
N ASP A 141 4.57 -2.99 16.47
CA ASP A 141 5.49 -2.22 15.64
C ASP A 141 6.42 -3.12 14.80
N VAL A 142 5.81 -3.85 13.88
CA VAL A 142 6.45 -4.88 13.05
C VAL A 142 6.13 -4.62 11.58
N PHE A 143 7.14 -4.26 10.79
CA PHE A 143 7.00 -4.07 9.34
C PHE A 143 6.84 -5.38 8.59
N ASN A 144 7.57 -6.43 9.02
CA ASN A 144 7.46 -7.76 8.44
C ASN A 144 7.90 -8.81 9.46
N GLU A 145 7.11 -9.86 9.62
CA GLU A 145 7.37 -10.94 10.58
C GLU A 145 8.46 -11.92 10.09
N SER A 146 8.66 -12.04 8.79
CA SER A 146 9.57 -13.03 8.22
C SER A 146 9.97 -12.71 6.79
N VAL A 147 10.90 -11.78 6.61
CA VAL A 147 11.50 -11.47 5.31
C VAL A 147 12.86 -12.16 5.16
N THR A 148 13.20 -12.58 3.95
CA THR A 148 14.50 -13.17 3.62
C THR A 148 15.40 -12.09 2.99
N LEU A 149 16.44 -11.67 3.71
CA LEU A 149 17.39 -10.66 3.27
C LEU A 149 18.82 -11.21 3.22
N PRO A 150 19.74 -10.59 2.48
CA PRO A 150 21.17 -10.76 2.71
C PRO A 150 21.49 -10.59 4.19
N LYS A 151 22.56 -11.25 4.69
CA LYS A 151 22.97 -11.11 6.09
C LYS A 151 23.05 -9.63 6.45
N THR A 152 22.17 -9.23 7.33
CA THR A 152 21.95 -7.82 7.72
C THR A 152 22.66 -7.53 9.03
N VAL A 153 23.33 -6.39 9.10
CA VAL A 153 24.10 -5.94 10.27
C VAL A 153 23.72 -4.51 10.65
N ARG A 154 24.15 -4.07 11.84
CA ARG A 154 23.97 -2.69 12.28
C ARG A 154 24.60 -1.71 11.30
N GLY A 155 23.89 -0.65 10.97
CA GLY A 155 24.29 0.40 10.02
C GLY A 155 23.91 0.10 8.57
N ASP A 156 23.38 -1.09 8.27
CA ASP A 156 22.79 -1.33 6.95
C ASP A 156 21.57 -0.44 6.73
N ILE A 157 21.31 -0.16 5.45
CA ILE A 157 20.14 0.60 5.00
C ILE A 157 19.15 -0.36 4.37
N LEU A 158 17.92 -0.32 4.86
CA LEU A 158 16.80 -1.04 4.27
C LEU A 158 15.87 -0.08 3.54
N THR A 159 15.21 -0.59 2.49
CA THR A 159 14.06 0.06 1.88
C THR A 159 12.82 -0.78 2.11
N ILE A 160 11.70 -0.11 2.38
CA ILE A 160 10.36 -0.68 2.44
C ILE A 160 9.57 -0.07 1.28
N LYS A 161 9.26 -0.91 0.27
CA LYS A 161 8.69 -0.47 -1.00
C LYS A 161 7.21 -0.11 -0.89
N SER A 162 6.70 0.53 -1.94
CA SER A 162 5.27 0.89 -2.10
C SER A 162 4.72 1.71 -0.93
N ALA A 163 5.53 2.61 -0.38
CA ALA A 163 5.21 3.47 0.76
C ALA A 163 4.73 4.87 0.36
N GLY A 164 4.46 5.12 -0.91
CA GLY A 164 4.08 6.45 -1.42
C GLY A 164 2.67 6.91 -1.03
N ALA A 165 1.84 6.02 -0.48
CA ALA A 165 0.50 6.35 0.01
C ALA A 165 0.34 5.89 1.47
N TYR A 166 -0.33 6.73 2.28
CA TYR A 166 -0.61 6.48 3.72
C TYR A 166 0.63 6.28 4.57
#